data_aae1ed7ac6c8bb40dd8d88576f6300cd
#
_entry.id   aae1ed7ac6c8bb40dd8d88576f6300cd
#
_cell.length_a   1.000
_cell.length_b   1.000
_cell.length_c   1.000
_cell.angle_alpha   90.00
_cell.angle_beta   90.00
_cell.angle_gamma   90.00
#
_symmetry.space_group_name_H-M   'P 1'
#
loop_
_entity.id
_entity.type
_entity.pdbx_description
1 polymer ?
#
loop_
_entity_poly.entity_id
_entity_poly.type
_entity_poly.pdbx_seq_one_letter_code
_entity_poly.pdbx_strand_id
1 'polypeptide(L)'
;MTTPMMQQYEAAKASCGDALLFFRMGDFYELFFEDAKVASAVLGLTLTSRDKTENPVPMAGFPHHQLDNYLAKLIRAGHRVAVCEQVENPATAKGLVKREITQIVSPGTVTDQAILDPAISNYLCAIFRSGELDTSSTKPAPAIKSAVLHPNEPPAIPSAKAALNNDAVLGLAWIELSTGQ
;
A
#
# COMPACT_ATOMS: atom_id res chain seq x y z
N MET A 1 -4.83 -5.16 -27.20
CA MET A 1 -3.97 -6.24 -26.65
C MET A 1 -3.05 -5.62 -25.63
N THR A 2 -3.05 -6.13 -24.40
CA THR A 2 -2.17 -5.67 -23.31
C THR A 2 -0.73 -6.11 -23.61
N THR A 3 0.23 -5.21 -23.47
CA THR A 3 1.66 -5.56 -23.66
C THR A 3 2.14 -6.50 -22.55
N PRO A 4 3.19 -7.34 -22.79
CA PRO A 4 3.73 -8.22 -21.76
C PRO A 4 4.13 -7.49 -20.47
N MET A 5 4.62 -6.25 -20.59
CA MET A 5 4.93 -5.39 -19.44
C MET A 5 3.66 -5.04 -18.65
N MET A 6 2.58 -4.65 -19.33
CA MET A 6 1.33 -4.31 -18.66
C MET A 6 0.69 -5.53 -18.00
N GLN A 7 0.85 -6.72 -18.57
CA GLN A 7 0.43 -7.98 -17.92
C GLN A 7 1.19 -8.23 -16.60
N GLN A 8 2.51 -7.97 -16.55
CA GLN A 8 3.26 -8.03 -15.30
C GLN A 8 2.76 -7.00 -14.28
N TYR A 9 2.48 -5.77 -14.73
CA TYR A 9 1.94 -4.72 -13.88
C TYR A 9 0.59 -5.12 -13.27
N GLU A 10 -0.35 -5.58 -14.11
CA GLU A 10 -1.69 -6.01 -13.68
C GLU A 10 -1.62 -7.18 -12.68
N ALA A 11 -0.72 -8.15 -12.91
CA ALA A 11 -0.51 -9.26 -11.99
C ALA A 11 0.05 -8.78 -10.63
N ALA A 12 1.04 -7.89 -10.64
CA ALA A 12 1.59 -7.29 -9.43
C ALA A 12 0.53 -6.46 -8.69
N LYS A 13 -0.26 -5.64 -9.42
CA LYS A 13 -1.33 -4.84 -8.82
C LYS A 13 -2.42 -5.71 -8.20
N ALA A 14 -2.82 -6.79 -8.83
CA ALA A 14 -3.80 -7.73 -8.29
C ALA A 14 -3.32 -8.37 -6.98
N SER A 15 -2.01 -8.58 -6.80
CA SER A 15 -1.44 -9.19 -5.59
C SER A 15 -1.27 -8.22 -4.42
N CYS A 16 -1.24 -6.91 -4.64
CA CYS A 16 -1.07 -5.91 -3.57
C CYS A 16 -2.37 -5.19 -3.17
N GLY A 17 -3.48 -5.50 -3.83
CA GLY A 17 -4.81 -5.00 -3.49
C GLY A 17 -4.93 -3.48 -3.59
N ASP A 18 -5.26 -2.83 -2.48
CA ASP A 18 -5.47 -1.38 -2.38
C ASP A 18 -4.17 -0.55 -2.28
N ALA A 19 -3.01 -1.20 -2.11
CA ALA A 19 -1.73 -0.49 -2.05
C ALA A 19 -1.40 0.19 -3.38
N LEU A 20 -0.86 1.41 -3.33
CA LEU A 20 -0.29 2.08 -4.51
C LEU A 20 0.95 1.31 -4.97
N LEU A 21 1.02 0.97 -6.26
CA LEU A 21 2.09 0.15 -6.79
C LEU A 21 3.21 1.00 -7.39
N PHE A 22 4.38 1.04 -6.76
CA PHE A 22 5.61 1.54 -7.34
C PHE A 22 6.23 0.44 -8.20
N PHE A 23 6.05 0.56 -9.52
CA PHE A 23 6.49 -0.46 -10.46
C PHE A 23 7.80 -0.06 -11.15
N ARG A 24 8.89 -0.78 -10.88
CA ARG A 24 10.21 -0.46 -11.41
C ARG A 24 10.29 -0.62 -12.92
N MET A 25 10.67 0.45 -13.61
CA MET A 25 10.85 0.53 -15.05
C MET A 25 12.20 1.17 -15.39
N GLY A 26 13.26 0.34 -15.48
CA GLY A 26 14.61 0.85 -15.65
C GLY A 26 15.04 1.74 -14.49
N ASP A 27 15.30 3.02 -14.74
CA ASP A 27 15.73 3.99 -13.72
C ASP A 27 14.59 4.72 -13.02
N PHE A 28 13.32 4.33 -13.30
CA PHE A 28 12.15 4.95 -12.72
C PHE A 28 11.29 3.95 -11.97
N TYR A 29 10.49 4.47 -11.03
CA TYR A 29 9.23 3.86 -10.61
C TYR A 29 8.11 4.54 -11.35
N GLU A 30 7.26 3.75 -11.98
CA GLU A 30 6.07 4.22 -12.69
C GLU A 30 4.81 3.71 -11.99
N LEU A 31 3.81 4.57 -11.93
CA LEU A 31 2.47 4.25 -11.46
C LEU A 31 1.50 4.45 -12.62
N PHE A 32 0.44 3.65 -12.66
CA PHE A 32 -0.54 3.70 -13.72
C PHE A 32 -1.96 3.81 -13.18
N PHE A 33 -2.91 4.17 -14.05
CA PHE A 33 -4.34 4.26 -13.75
C PHE A 33 -4.64 5.15 -12.54
N GLU A 34 -5.44 4.65 -11.59
CA GLU A 34 -5.82 5.40 -10.39
C GLU A 34 -4.63 5.65 -9.45
N ASP A 35 -3.67 4.72 -9.37
CA ASP A 35 -2.46 4.91 -8.58
C ASP A 35 -1.66 6.13 -9.06
N ALA A 36 -1.60 6.34 -10.37
CA ALA A 36 -0.93 7.52 -10.96
C ALA A 36 -1.63 8.82 -10.59
N LYS A 37 -2.95 8.85 -10.59
CA LYS A 37 -3.74 10.03 -10.22
C LYS A 37 -3.54 10.40 -8.74
N VAL A 38 -3.63 9.39 -7.86
CA VAL A 38 -3.40 9.58 -6.42
C VAL A 38 -1.98 10.06 -6.16
N ALA A 39 -0.97 9.39 -6.75
CA ALA A 39 0.43 9.78 -6.59
C ALA A 39 0.70 11.18 -7.13
N SER A 40 0.14 11.54 -8.29
CA SER A 40 0.25 12.89 -8.85
C SER A 40 -0.29 13.94 -7.87
N ALA A 41 -1.46 13.71 -7.28
CA ALA A 41 -2.10 14.63 -6.35
C ALA A 41 -1.30 14.79 -5.04
N VAL A 42 -0.81 13.69 -4.46
CA VAL A 42 -0.13 13.68 -3.16
C VAL A 42 1.33 14.11 -3.27
N LEU A 43 2.03 13.63 -4.30
CA LEU A 43 3.47 13.82 -4.46
C LEU A 43 3.83 15.03 -5.32
N GLY A 44 2.85 15.63 -6.01
CA GLY A 44 3.08 16.71 -6.97
C GLY A 44 3.76 16.24 -8.26
N LEU A 45 3.61 14.95 -8.62
CA LEU A 45 4.15 14.41 -9.85
C LEU A 45 3.33 14.84 -11.06
N THR A 46 3.98 15.06 -12.19
CA THR A 46 3.28 15.33 -13.45
C THR A 46 2.51 14.09 -13.89
N LEU A 47 1.18 14.23 -14.00
CA LEU A 47 0.35 13.20 -14.61
C LEU A 47 0.51 13.28 -16.14
N THR A 48 0.89 12.17 -16.75
CA THR A 48 1.11 12.03 -18.19
C THR A 48 0.42 10.77 -18.69
N SER A 49 0.64 10.44 -19.94
CA SER A 49 0.21 9.17 -20.53
C SER A 49 1.30 8.62 -21.43
N ARG A 50 1.36 7.29 -21.49
CA ARG A 50 2.34 6.59 -22.31
C ARG A 50 1.94 6.49 -23.79
N ASP A 51 0.67 6.54 -24.03
CA ASP A 51 0.08 6.45 -25.37
C ASP A 51 -0.72 7.71 -25.72
N LYS A 52 -0.92 7.90 -27.02
CA LYS A 52 -1.71 9.01 -27.57
C LYS A 52 -3.04 8.50 -28.14
N THR A 53 -3.63 7.49 -27.50
CA THR A 53 -4.93 6.93 -27.89
C THR A 53 -6.08 7.82 -27.41
N GLU A 54 -7.30 7.53 -27.87
CA GLU A 54 -8.50 8.25 -27.39
C GLU A 54 -8.74 8.09 -25.88
N ASN A 55 -8.28 6.96 -25.29
CA ASN A 55 -8.34 6.70 -23.85
C ASN A 55 -6.93 6.41 -23.32
N PRO A 56 -6.12 7.46 -23.11
CA PRO A 56 -4.74 7.29 -22.70
C PRO A 56 -4.67 6.76 -21.26
N VAL A 57 -3.77 5.81 -21.03
CA VAL A 57 -3.52 5.27 -19.69
C VAL A 57 -2.81 6.33 -18.86
N PRO A 58 -3.41 6.83 -17.77
CA PRO A 58 -2.75 7.78 -16.87
C PRO A 58 -1.49 7.16 -16.30
N MET A 59 -0.42 7.92 -16.28
CA MET A 59 0.88 7.51 -15.77
C MET A 59 1.55 8.66 -15.00
N ALA A 60 2.22 8.33 -13.92
CA ALA A 60 3.12 9.22 -13.20
C ALA A 60 4.37 8.44 -12.81
N GLY A 61 5.49 9.10 -12.67
CA GLY A 61 6.72 8.39 -12.30
C GLY A 61 7.78 9.32 -11.72
N PHE A 62 8.77 8.70 -11.07
CA PHE A 62 9.89 9.37 -10.45
C PHE A 62 11.16 8.51 -10.52
N PRO A 63 12.36 9.12 -10.47
CA PRO A 63 13.62 8.39 -10.49
C PRO A 63 13.74 7.45 -9.29
N HIS A 64 14.24 6.22 -9.51
CA HIS A 64 14.26 5.18 -8.48
C HIS A 64 15.07 5.54 -7.23
N HIS A 65 16.13 6.34 -7.37
CA HIS A 65 16.93 6.80 -6.24
C HIS A 65 16.19 7.75 -5.30
N GLN A 66 14.98 8.18 -5.67
CA GLN A 66 14.08 8.99 -4.84
C GLN A 66 13.03 8.14 -4.09
N LEU A 67 13.16 6.80 -4.09
CA LEU A 67 12.18 5.89 -3.52
C LEU A 67 11.79 6.30 -2.09
N ASP A 68 12.77 6.42 -1.20
CA ASP A 68 12.52 6.67 0.22
C ASP A 68 11.77 7.99 0.46
N ASN A 69 12.13 9.03 -0.30
CA ASN A 69 11.49 10.34 -0.19
C ASN A 69 10.00 10.29 -0.61
N TYR A 70 9.69 9.64 -1.74
CA TYR A 70 8.32 9.55 -2.22
C TYR A 70 7.48 8.54 -1.43
N LEU A 71 8.10 7.43 -1.00
CA LEU A 71 7.50 6.45 -0.11
C LEU A 71 7.06 7.12 1.20
N ALA A 72 7.97 7.86 1.86
CA ALA A 72 7.68 8.58 3.10
C ALA A 72 6.50 9.54 2.97
N LYS A 73 6.41 10.28 1.86
CA LYS A 73 5.29 11.20 1.62
C LYS A 73 3.95 10.49 1.51
N LEU A 74 3.88 9.37 0.77
CA LEU A 74 2.64 8.60 0.63
C LEU A 74 2.22 7.94 1.95
N ILE A 75 3.18 7.40 2.69
CA ILE A 75 2.92 6.79 4.00
C ILE A 75 2.39 7.84 4.99
N ARG A 76 3.00 9.03 5.04
CA ARG A 76 2.51 10.16 5.88
C ARG A 76 1.13 10.65 5.44
N ALA A 77 0.79 10.53 4.16
CA ALA A 77 -0.55 10.81 3.65
C ALA A 77 -1.57 9.67 3.90
N GLY A 78 -1.17 8.62 4.61
CA GLY A 78 -2.06 7.51 4.99
C GLY A 78 -2.20 6.40 3.96
N HIS A 79 -1.43 6.42 2.88
CA HIS A 79 -1.50 5.40 1.83
C HIS A 79 -0.62 4.19 2.14
N ARG A 80 -1.06 3.01 1.70
CA ARG A 80 -0.22 1.81 1.61
C ARG A 80 0.51 1.82 0.28
N VAL A 81 1.75 1.37 0.26
CA VAL A 81 2.58 1.33 -0.94
C VAL A 81 3.23 -0.05 -1.08
N ALA A 82 3.12 -0.63 -2.26
CA ALA A 82 3.83 -1.82 -2.67
C ALA A 82 5.00 -1.42 -3.58
N VAL A 83 6.19 -1.89 -3.27
CA VAL A 83 7.40 -1.67 -4.08
C VAL A 83 7.67 -2.92 -4.90
N CYS A 84 7.64 -2.79 -6.22
CA CYS A 84 7.87 -3.86 -7.18
C CYS A 84 9.18 -3.62 -7.91
N GLU A 85 10.17 -4.47 -7.64
CA GLU A 85 11.53 -4.37 -8.14
C GLU A 85 11.82 -5.30 -9.32
N GLN A 86 12.80 -4.93 -10.13
CA GLN A 86 13.42 -5.82 -11.11
C GLN A 86 14.31 -6.81 -10.36
N VAL A 87 13.94 -8.11 -10.40
CA VAL A 87 14.69 -9.19 -9.72
C VAL A 87 15.65 -9.93 -10.63
N GLU A 88 15.72 -9.52 -11.91
CA GLU A 88 16.69 -10.00 -12.88
C GLU A 88 17.59 -8.86 -13.35
N ASN A 89 18.84 -9.22 -13.68
CA ASN A 89 19.75 -8.26 -14.30
C ASN A 89 19.31 -7.96 -15.74
N PRO A 90 18.95 -6.70 -16.07
CA PRO A 90 18.50 -6.33 -17.41
C PRO A 90 19.48 -6.67 -18.53
N ALA A 91 20.81 -6.66 -18.23
CA ALA A 91 21.84 -6.96 -19.22
C ALA A 91 21.90 -8.43 -19.65
N THR A 92 21.38 -9.34 -18.81
CA THR A 92 21.41 -10.80 -19.04
C THR A 92 20.02 -11.40 -19.25
N ALA A 93 18.97 -10.64 -19.02
CA ALA A 93 17.58 -11.10 -19.16
C ALA A 93 17.27 -11.46 -20.62
N LYS A 94 16.70 -12.66 -20.83
CA LYS A 94 16.22 -13.08 -22.15
C LYS A 94 14.75 -12.65 -22.32
N GLY A 95 14.54 -11.39 -22.69
CA GLY A 95 13.20 -10.83 -22.91
C GLY A 95 12.80 -9.78 -21.86
N LEU A 96 11.55 -9.83 -21.40
CA LEU A 96 11.06 -8.90 -20.39
C LEU A 96 11.65 -9.23 -19.02
N VAL A 97 12.35 -8.28 -18.40
CA VAL A 97 12.90 -8.40 -17.05
C VAL A 97 11.81 -8.76 -16.06
N LYS A 98 12.04 -9.79 -15.25
CA LYS A 98 11.12 -10.21 -14.20
C LYS A 98 11.05 -9.18 -13.08
N ARG A 99 9.86 -8.98 -12.56
CA ARG A 99 9.57 -8.07 -11.45
C ARG A 99 8.77 -8.78 -10.38
N GLU A 100 9.07 -8.46 -9.13
CA GLU A 100 8.37 -9.01 -7.96
C GLU A 100 8.15 -7.90 -6.93
N ILE A 101 7.07 -8.04 -6.16
CA ILE A 101 6.85 -7.18 -5.00
C ILE A 101 7.84 -7.60 -3.92
N THR A 102 8.74 -6.70 -3.58
CA THR A 102 9.78 -6.93 -2.56
C THR A 102 9.35 -6.42 -1.20
N GLN A 103 8.43 -5.45 -1.17
CA GLN A 103 8.03 -4.78 0.06
C GLN A 103 6.61 -4.23 -0.07
N ILE A 104 5.82 -4.33 1.01
CA ILE A 104 4.56 -3.59 1.18
C ILE A 104 4.67 -2.80 2.48
N VAL A 105 4.60 -1.48 2.36
CA VAL A 105 4.69 -0.55 3.49
C VAL A 105 3.33 0.07 3.75
N SER A 106 2.95 0.15 5.00
CA SER A 106 1.74 0.83 5.45
C SER A 106 2.07 1.80 6.59
N PRO A 107 1.23 2.79 6.88
CA PRO A 107 1.48 3.72 7.97
C PRO A 107 1.74 3.04 9.32
N GLY A 108 1.06 1.92 9.60
CA GLY A 108 1.21 1.17 10.85
C GLY A 108 2.35 0.14 10.87
N THR A 109 3.06 -0.09 9.75
CA THR A 109 4.15 -1.09 9.66
C THR A 109 5.51 -0.47 9.36
N VAL A 110 5.60 0.87 9.41
CA VAL A 110 6.86 1.59 9.18
C VAL A 110 7.76 1.40 10.39
N THR A 111 8.94 0.84 10.14
CA THR A 111 10.02 0.69 11.15
C THR A 111 11.26 1.53 10.80
N ASP A 112 11.28 2.12 9.61
CA ASP A 112 12.41 2.94 9.17
C ASP A 112 12.34 4.33 9.81
N GLN A 113 13.37 4.68 10.58
CA GLN A 113 13.49 5.97 11.25
C GLN A 113 13.50 7.16 10.28
N ALA A 114 13.91 6.95 9.02
CA ALA A 114 13.86 8.00 8.02
C ALA A 114 12.42 8.38 7.61
N ILE A 115 11.48 7.47 7.77
CA ILE A 115 10.07 7.65 7.43
C ILE A 115 9.26 8.06 8.66
N LEU A 116 9.63 7.56 9.85
CA LEU A 116 8.98 7.89 11.11
C LEU A 116 9.30 9.33 11.52
N ASP A 117 8.25 10.06 11.89
CA ASP A 117 8.38 11.38 12.49
C ASP A 117 8.29 11.22 14.01
N PRO A 118 9.36 11.52 14.78
CA PRO A 118 9.36 11.35 16.24
C PRO A 118 8.37 12.27 16.95
N ALA A 119 7.84 13.29 16.28
CA ALA A 119 6.81 14.17 16.81
C ALA A 119 5.38 13.63 16.61
N ILE A 120 5.23 12.54 15.86
CA ILE A 120 3.93 11.95 15.54
C ILE A 120 3.93 10.49 16.00
N SER A 121 2.97 10.15 16.87
CA SER A 121 2.78 8.76 17.30
C SER A 121 2.34 7.87 16.13
N ASN A 122 2.98 6.73 15.99
CA ASN A 122 2.66 5.75 14.97
C ASN A 122 2.34 4.40 15.61
N TYR A 123 1.07 4.00 15.57
CA TYR A 123 0.58 2.82 16.25
C TYR A 123 0.35 1.64 15.30
N LEU A 124 0.92 0.49 15.64
CA LEU A 124 0.52 -0.81 15.10
C LEU A 124 -0.49 -1.43 16.05
N CYS A 125 -1.68 -1.75 15.54
CA CYS A 125 -2.75 -2.35 16.32
C CYS A 125 -3.09 -3.74 15.80
N ALA A 126 -3.19 -4.70 16.70
CA ALA A 126 -3.67 -6.05 16.42
C ALA A 126 -4.99 -6.31 17.14
N ILE A 127 -5.97 -6.85 16.43
CA ILE A 127 -7.26 -7.27 16.99
C ILE A 127 -7.35 -8.77 16.89
N PHE A 128 -7.60 -9.43 17.99
CA PHE A 128 -7.85 -10.87 18.08
C PHE A 128 -9.28 -11.14 18.54
N ARG A 129 -9.96 -12.08 17.90
CA ARG A 129 -11.26 -12.59 18.32
C ARG A 129 -11.12 -14.07 18.68
N SER A 130 -11.53 -14.45 19.88
CA SER A 130 -11.69 -15.87 20.24
C SER A 130 -13.06 -16.38 19.77
N GLY A 131 -13.12 -17.65 19.37
CA GLY A 131 -14.34 -18.33 18.91
C GLY A 131 -14.18 -18.85 17.47
N GLU A 132 -14.94 -19.90 17.15
CA GLU A 132 -14.98 -20.44 15.80
C GLU A 132 -15.59 -19.39 14.84
N LEU A 133 -14.92 -19.14 13.74
CA LEU A 133 -15.52 -18.44 12.63
C LEU A 133 -16.56 -19.37 12.03
N ASP A 134 -17.83 -19.00 12.09
CA ASP A 134 -18.87 -19.68 11.34
C ASP A 134 -18.59 -19.48 9.84
N THR A 135 -17.91 -20.47 9.26
CA THR A 135 -17.56 -20.48 7.83
C THR A 135 -18.75 -20.84 6.93
N SER A 136 -19.94 -21.06 7.52
CA SER A 136 -21.16 -21.41 6.78
C SER A 136 -21.82 -20.20 6.09
N SER A 137 -21.46 -18.96 6.46
CA SER A 137 -21.96 -17.76 5.80
C SER A 137 -21.06 -17.39 4.64
N THR A 138 -21.54 -17.55 3.42
CA THR A 138 -20.88 -17.18 2.16
C THR A 138 -20.76 -15.66 1.92
N LYS A 139 -20.98 -14.82 2.92
CA LYS A 139 -20.70 -13.39 2.84
C LYS A 139 -19.24 -13.13 3.18
N PRO A 140 -18.46 -12.53 2.26
CA PRO A 140 -17.12 -12.07 2.62
C PRO A 140 -17.24 -11.12 3.81
N ALA A 141 -16.40 -11.32 4.82
CA ALA A 141 -16.29 -10.40 5.93
C ALA A 141 -16.10 -8.98 5.38
N PRO A 142 -16.77 -7.96 5.94
CA PRO A 142 -16.56 -6.59 5.49
C PRO A 142 -15.07 -6.29 5.63
N ALA A 143 -14.44 -5.88 4.54
CA ALA A 143 -13.04 -5.47 4.56
C ALA A 143 -12.87 -4.48 5.70
N ILE A 144 -11.93 -4.78 6.61
CA ILE A 144 -11.53 -3.83 7.65
C ILE A 144 -10.99 -2.62 6.89
N LYS A 145 -11.80 -1.58 6.79
CA LYS A 145 -11.33 -0.31 6.25
C LYS A 145 -10.26 0.16 7.22
N SER A 146 -9.02 0.22 6.76
CA SER A 146 -7.93 0.84 7.48
C SER A 146 -8.40 2.22 7.93
N ALA A 147 -8.65 2.39 9.21
CA ALA A 147 -8.93 3.70 9.76
C ALA A 147 -7.60 4.45 9.79
N VAL A 148 -7.48 5.47 8.96
CA VAL A 148 -6.39 6.43 9.08
C VAL A 148 -6.61 7.17 10.39
N LEU A 149 -5.78 6.85 11.38
CA LEU A 149 -5.76 7.58 12.64
C LEU A 149 -5.07 8.91 12.38
N HIS A 150 -5.79 10.02 12.56
CA HIS A 150 -5.19 11.34 12.54
C HIS A 150 -4.22 11.48 13.73
N PRO A 151 -3.03 12.10 13.54
CA PRO A 151 -1.91 12.05 14.48
C PRO A 151 -2.17 12.69 15.85
N ASN A 152 -3.32 13.27 16.13
CA ASN A 152 -3.62 13.93 17.39
C ASN A 152 -4.98 13.56 18.01
N GLU A 153 -5.67 12.55 17.50
CA GLU A 153 -6.89 12.04 18.12
C GLU A 153 -6.65 10.62 18.66
N PRO A 154 -7.04 10.34 19.91
CA PRO A 154 -7.06 8.96 20.37
C PRO A 154 -7.99 8.15 19.45
N PRO A 155 -7.64 6.89 19.13
CA PRO A 155 -8.43 6.08 18.22
C PRO A 155 -9.88 6.06 18.69
N ALA A 156 -10.79 6.65 17.92
CA ALA A 156 -12.20 6.47 18.11
C ALA A 156 -12.48 4.97 17.93
N ILE A 157 -12.68 4.26 19.05
CA ILE A 157 -13.10 2.87 19.00
C ILE A 157 -14.45 2.88 18.29
N PRO A 158 -14.54 2.37 17.05
CA PRO A 158 -15.85 2.30 16.40
C PRO A 158 -16.74 1.49 17.33
N SER A 159 -17.84 2.06 17.77
CA SER A 159 -18.86 1.33 18.52
C SER A 159 -19.52 0.34 17.54
N ALA A 160 -18.83 -0.76 17.26
CA ALA A 160 -19.38 -1.87 16.53
C ALA A 160 -20.40 -2.54 17.44
N LYS A 161 -21.66 -2.09 17.39
CA LYS A 161 -22.82 -2.92 17.71
C LYS A 161 -22.97 -3.99 16.62
N ALA A 162 -21.93 -4.80 16.41
CA ALA A 162 -22.10 -6.12 15.82
C ALA A 162 -22.70 -6.99 16.93
N ALA A 163 -23.80 -7.67 16.66
CA ALA A 163 -24.36 -8.68 17.56
C ALA A 163 -23.28 -9.76 17.77
N LEU A 164 -22.46 -9.59 18.81
CA LEU A 164 -21.51 -10.59 19.26
C LEU A 164 -22.35 -11.66 19.96
N ASN A 165 -22.22 -12.90 19.54
CA ASN A 165 -22.63 -14.04 20.37
C ASN A 165 -21.92 -13.88 21.71
N ASN A 166 -22.65 -14.12 22.81
CA ASN A 166 -22.25 -13.76 24.17
C ASN A 166 -20.93 -14.36 24.69
N ASP A 167 -20.24 -15.22 23.92
CA ASP A 167 -19.03 -15.93 24.34
C ASP A 167 -17.75 -15.54 23.56
N ALA A 168 -17.81 -14.52 22.71
CA ALA A 168 -16.63 -14.07 21.96
C ALA A 168 -15.82 -13.05 22.77
N VAL A 169 -14.56 -13.36 23.05
CA VAL A 169 -13.62 -12.43 23.67
C VAL A 169 -12.86 -11.71 22.56
N LEU A 170 -12.84 -10.37 22.61
CA LEU A 170 -12.00 -9.54 21.76
C LEU A 170 -10.74 -9.12 22.52
N GLY A 171 -9.59 -9.48 21.97
CA GLY A 171 -8.29 -8.97 22.42
C GLY A 171 -7.84 -7.84 21.52
N LEU A 172 -7.37 -6.75 22.10
CA LEU A 172 -6.75 -5.63 21.43
C LEU A 172 -5.34 -5.43 21.98
N ALA A 173 -4.36 -5.37 21.11
CA ALA A 173 -2.99 -5.03 21.44
C ALA A 173 -2.49 -3.94 20.51
N TRP A 174 -1.69 -3.03 21.01
CA TRP A 174 -1.04 -2.00 20.19
C TRP A 174 0.38 -1.75 20.69
N ILE A 175 1.19 -1.28 19.77
CA ILE A 175 2.55 -0.81 20.05
C ILE A 175 2.75 0.53 19.34
N GLU A 176 3.40 1.45 20.01
CA GLU A 176 3.82 2.71 19.42
C GLU A 176 5.22 2.52 18.80
N LEU A 177 5.35 2.81 17.49
CA LEU A 177 6.55 2.48 16.71
C LEU A 177 7.57 3.62 16.66
N SER A 178 7.16 4.87 16.85
CA SER A 178 8.06 6.03 16.74
C SER A 178 8.90 6.21 18.01
N THR A 179 8.36 5.85 19.18
CA THR A 179 9.05 5.97 20.49
C THR A 179 9.48 4.63 21.07
N GLY A 180 8.97 3.52 20.56
CA GLY A 180 9.25 2.18 21.06
C GLY A 180 8.57 1.85 22.40
N GLN A 181 7.52 2.57 22.79
CA GLN A 181 6.71 2.32 23.98
C GLN A 181 5.44 1.54 23.69
#